data_01ea395edaca993780599ad063c8c171
#
_entry.id   01ea395edaca993780599ad063c8c171
#
_cell.length_a   1.000
_cell.length_b   1.000
_cell.length_c   1.000
_cell.angle_alpha   90.00
_cell.angle_beta   90.00
_cell.angle_gamma   90.00
#
_symmetry.space_group_name_H-M   'P 1'
#
loop_
_entity.id
_entity.type
_entity.pdbx_description
1 polymer ?
#
loop_
_entity_poly.entity_id
_entity_poly.type
_entity_poly.pdbx_seq_one_letter_code
_entity_poly.pdbx_strand_id
1 'polypeptide(L)'
;MHVLITSDTMNGIWTYTRELACGLIARGFRVTLVSFGEIPMPEQTAWMDRLQDLRYVPTAFRLDWMDGGEQHFEEGSEFLCALVKETKPDLLHLNHLCYGALSVPVPRIVVAHGDMVTWWRAVHGREPKESAWLKWYRKTISHAVAEADAVVAPSEWMQCAVRSSYGAAARESVIHHGRNPVLFNPYIQKEDSVLAIGRLVDPAKQVSLLTLQKQTVPVCIVGAENADHRPQALMRTDVKFSDGNTGVAVRGAQTESQLRLLYSKAAMYAGTARYEPSGMTMIEAALSRCALILNDIPALREIWGQAAVYFRTNDADSLAEAVRILSGDLQMRRNFANRAFQRARECFNAHRMTDNYIQLYRKVASQQAWAA
;
A
#
# COMPACT_ATOMS: atom_id res chain seq x y z
N MET A 1 21.97 -14.18 -5.23
CA MET A 1 20.62 -14.41 -5.78
C MET A 1 20.18 -13.18 -6.53
N HIS A 2 19.58 -13.36 -7.71
CA HIS A 2 19.07 -12.29 -8.56
C HIS A 2 17.54 -12.34 -8.57
N VAL A 3 16.89 -11.24 -8.19
CA VAL A 3 15.44 -11.13 -8.12
C VAL A 3 14.94 -10.11 -9.13
N LEU A 4 13.97 -10.51 -9.98
CA LEU A 4 13.25 -9.57 -10.81
C LEU A 4 11.99 -9.13 -10.05
N ILE A 5 11.83 -7.81 -9.86
CA ILE A 5 10.73 -7.20 -9.12
C ILE A 5 9.92 -6.33 -10.07
N THR A 6 8.59 -6.51 -10.13
CA THR A 6 7.70 -5.56 -10.79
C THR A 6 7.19 -4.53 -9.80
N SER A 7 6.89 -3.30 -10.24
CA SER A 7 6.29 -2.25 -9.40
C SER A 7 5.40 -1.33 -10.21
N ASP A 8 4.41 -0.71 -9.59
CA ASP A 8 3.77 0.49 -10.16
C ASP A 8 4.35 1.76 -9.52
N THR A 9 4.25 2.85 -10.24
CA THR A 9 4.79 4.17 -9.82
C THR A 9 3.73 5.07 -9.20
N MET A 10 2.48 4.63 -9.14
CA MET A 10 1.32 5.48 -8.84
C MET A 10 0.89 5.48 -7.38
N ASN A 11 1.26 4.47 -6.61
CA ASN A 11 0.75 4.23 -5.26
C ASN A 11 1.87 3.94 -4.26
N GLY A 12 1.49 3.57 -3.04
CA GLY A 12 2.43 3.16 -1.99
C GLY A 12 3.30 1.94 -2.36
N ILE A 13 2.98 1.23 -3.46
CA ILE A 13 3.75 0.09 -3.96
C ILE A 13 5.16 0.52 -4.38
N TRP A 14 5.32 1.71 -4.99
CA TRP A 14 6.65 2.24 -5.30
C TRP A 14 7.53 2.41 -4.06
N THR A 15 6.96 2.98 -3.01
CA THR A 15 7.65 3.17 -1.74
C THR A 15 8.00 1.83 -1.08
N TYR A 16 7.05 0.88 -1.05
CA TYR A 16 7.30 -0.48 -0.58
C TYR A 16 8.41 -1.17 -1.37
N THR A 17 8.37 -1.09 -2.71
CA THR A 17 9.36 -1.71 -3.59
C THR A 17 10.74 -1.12 -3.38
N ARG A 18 10.86 0.19 -3.18
CA ARG A 18 12.12 0.84 -2.82
C ARG A 18 12.70 0.29 -1.52
N GLU A 19 11.88 0.21 -0.46
CA GLU A 19 12.33 -0.33 0.83
C GLU A 19 12.82 -1.79 0.69
N LEU A 20 12.09 -2.61 -0.07
CA LEU A 20 12.45 -4.00 -0.31
C LEU A 20 13.74 -4.11 -1.16
N ALA A 21 13.82 -3.40 -2.28
CA ALA A 21 14.98 -3.44 -3.19
C ALA A 21 16.25 -2.99 -2.47
N CYS A 22 16.21 -1.86 -1.75
CA CYS A 22 17.33 -1.40 -0.94
C CYS A 22 17.73 -2.43 0.12
N GLY A 23 16.74 -3.04 0.79
CA GLY A 23 16.98 -4.07 1.80
C GLY A 23 17.61 -5.34 1.25
N LEU A 24 17.21 -5.78 0.05
CA LEU A 24 17.77 -6.94 -0.65
C LEU A 24 19.19 -6.68 -1.11
N ILE A 25 19.45 -5.53 -1.75
CA ILE A 25 20.79 -5.15 -2.23
C ILE A 25 21.77 -5.04 -1.06
N ALA A 26 21.37 -4.43 0.05
CA ALA A 26 22.19 -4.37 1.26
C ALA A 26 22.56 -5.76 1.84
N ARG A 27 21.88 -6.83 1.39
CA ARG A 27 22.14 -8.23 1.75
C ARG A 27 22.79 -9.05 0.62
N GLY A 28 23.34 -8.37 -0.40
CA GLY A 28 24.08 -8.99 -1.50
C GLY A 28 23.21 -9.63 -2.59
N PHE A 29 21.94 -9.21 -2.70
CA PHE A 29 21.07 -9.60 -3.83
C PHE A 29 21.28 -8.63 -5.00
N ARG A 30 21.18 -9.16 -6.22
CA ARG A 30 20.99 -8.33 -7.42
C ARG A 30 19.51 -8.17 -7.68
N VAL A 31 19.10 -6.99 -8.11
CA VAL A 31 17.68 -6.67 -8.39
C VAL A 31 17.54 -6.12 -9.81
N THR A 32 16.65 -6.72 -10.59
CA THR A 32 16.08 -6.08 -11.80
C THR A 32 14.71 -5.55 -11.44
N LEU A 33 14.54 -4.23 -11.43
CA LEU A 33 13.27 -3.56 -11.12
C LEU A 33 12.59 -3.12 -12.42
N VAL A 34 11.38 -3.57 -12.64
CA VAL A 34 10.53 -3.19 -13.79
C VAL A 34 9.37 -2.35 -13.28
N SER A 35 9.20 -1.14 -13.79
CA SER A 35 8.03 -0.32 -13.45
C SER A 35 6.96 -0.36 -14.53
N PHE A 36 5.70 -0.32 -14.08
CA PHE A 36 4.47 -0.27 -14.88
C PHE A 36 3.71 1.01 -14.56
N GLY A 37 2.77 1.38 -15.43
CA GLY A 37 2.00 2.59 -15.30
C GLY A 37 2.73 3.81 -15.86
N GLU A 38 2.75 4.92 -15.14
CA GLU A 38 3.46 6.12 -15.57
C GLU A 38 4.97 5.97 -15.40
N ILE A 39 5.73 6.53 -16.36
CA ILE A 39 7.18 6.63 -16.22
C ILE A 39 7.47 7.60 -15.06
N PRO A 40 8.22 7.18 -14.04
CA PRO A 40 8.46 8.01 -12.87
C PRO A 40 9.33 9.23 -13.20
N MET A 41 9.09 10.32 -12.51
CA MET A 41 9.93 11.50 -12.59
C MET A 41 11.33 11.24 -12.01
N PRO A 42 12.37 11.99 -12.42
CA PRO A 42 13.75 11.78 -11.96
C PRO A 42 13.88 11.77 -10.42
N GLU A 43 13.11 12.61 -9.73
CA GLU A 43 13.14 12.68 -8.26
C GLU A 43 12.64 11.40 -7.61
N GLN A 44 11.74 10.68 -8.28
CA GLN A 44 11.21 9.40 -7.79
C GLN A 44 12.21 8.25 -7.97
N THR A 45 13.18 8.39 -8.88
CA THR A 45 14.21 7.39 -9.19
C THR A 45 15.59 7.69 -8.61
N ALA A 46 15.83 8.90 -8.13
CA ALA A 46 17.13 9.36 -7.62
C ALA A 46 17.75 8.46 -6.52
N TRP A 47 16.94 7.69 -5.81
CA TRP A 47 17.41 6.72 -4.81
C TRP A 47 18.18 5.54 -5.44
N MET A 48 17.99 5.29 -6.73
CA MET A 48 18.63 4.20 -7.48
C MET A 48 20.07 4.49 -7.85
N ASP A 49 20.45 5.75 -8.00
CA ASP A 49 21.76 6.20 -8.52
C ASP A 49 22.95 5.66 -7.72
N ARG A 50 22.74 5.28 -6.47
CA ARG A 50 23.78 4.76 -5.56
C ARG A 50 23.79 3.25 -5.43
N LEU A 51 22.92 2.55 -6.17
CA LEU A 51 22.74 1.10 -6.04
C LEU A 51 23.35 0.38 -7.25
N GLN A 52 24.58 -0.13 -7.10
CA GLN A 52 25.30 -0.81 -8.19
C GLN A 52 24.65 -2.14 -8.63
N ASP A 53 23.99 -2.84 -7.70
CA ASP A 53 23.32 -4.13 -7.96
C ASP A 53 21.85 -3.98 -8.38
N LEU A 54 21.45 -2.78 -8.79
CA LEU A 54 20.11 -2.48 -9.32
C LEU A 54 20.17 -2.20 -10.82
N ARG A 55 19.45 -3.02 -11.59
CA ARG A 55 19.08 -2.69 -12.97
C ARG A 55 17.64 -2.19 -13.00
N TYR A 56 17.41 -0.98 -13.46
CA TYR A 56 16.07 -0.42 -13.61
C TYR A 56 15.62 -0.46 -15.07
N VAL A 57 14.37 -0.90 -15.30
CA VAL A 57 13.74 -1.05 -16.60
C VAL A 57 12.36 -0.35 -16.54
N PRO A 58 12.26 0.91 -16.95
CA PRO A 58 10.98 1.62 -17.00
C PRO A 58 10.14 1.09 -18.17
N THR A 59 8.84 0.92 -17.92
CA THR A 59 7.84 0.66 -18.96
C THR A 59 6.61 1.55 -18.74
N ALA A 60 5.79 1.68 -19.81
CA ALA A 60 4.54 2.44 -19.76
C ALA A 60 3.30 1.53 -19.91
N PHE A 61 3.45 0.22 -19.69
CA PHE A 61 2.30 -0.69 -19.72
C PHE A 61 1.29 -0.30 -18.66
N ARG A 62 0.03 -0.21 -19.04
CA ARG A 62 -1.07 0.07 -18.11
C ARG A 62 -1.26 -1.11 -17.16
N LEU A 63 -1.76 -0.80 -15.98
CA LEU A 63 -2.11 -1.82 -15.01
C LEU A 63 -3.42 -2.51 -15.39
N ASP A 64 -3.60 -3.74 -14.93
CA ASP A 64 -4.74 -4.62 -15.22
C ASP A 64 -6.11 -4.01 -14.87
N TRP A 65 -6.16 -3.09 -13.92
CA TRP A 65 -7.37 -2.38 -13.49
C TRP A 65 -7.61 -1.06 -14.24
N MET A 66 -6.71 -0.61 -15.12
CA MET A 66 -6.86 0.60 -15.93
C MET A 66 -7.63 0.30 -17.23
N ASP A 67 -8.18 1.36 -17.85
CA ASP A 67 -8.78 1.25 -19.17
C ASP A 67 -7.74 0.74 -20.18
N GLY A 68 -8.08 -0.33 -20.92
CA GLY A 68 -7.14 -0.99 -21.85
C GLY A 68 -6.11 -1.90 -21.17
N GLY A 69 -6.24 -2.14 -19.84
CA GLY A 69 -5.32 -2.98 -19.08
C GLY A 69 -5.25 -4.42 -19.57
N GLU A 70 -6.34 -4.97 -20.16
CA GLU A 70 -6.37 -6.31 -20.76
C GLU A 70 -5.34 -6.49 -21.90
N GLN A 71 -5.30 -5.55 -22.86
CA GLN A 71 -4.32 -5.56 -23.94
C GLN A 71 -2.90 -5.41 -23.41
N HIS A 72 -2.67 -4.43 -22.52
CA HIS A 72 -1.36 -4.20 -21.93
C HIS A 72 -0.86 -5.35 -21.04
N PHE A 73 -1.78 -6.17 -20.48
CA PHE A 73 -1.41 -7.38 -19.77
C PHE A 73 -0.74 -8.41 -20.68
N GLU A 74 -1.25 -8.61 -21.89
CA GLU A 74 -0.65 -9.53 -22.86
C GLU A 74 0.74 -9.04 -23.30
N GLU A 75 0.84 -7.77 -23.72
CA GLU A 75 2.11 -7.13 -24.11
C GLU A 75 3.13 -7.15 -22.96
N GLY A 76 2.71 -6.84 -21.75
CA GLY A 76 3.54 -6.87 -20.54
C GLY A 76 4.00 -8.28 -20.17
N SER A 77 3.15 -9.30 -20.40
CA SER A 77 3.52 -10.71 -20.20
C SER A 77 4.60 -11.17 -21.15
N GLU A 78 4.48 -10.84 -22.44
CA GLU A 78 5.50 -11.12 -23.46
C GLU A 78 6.81 -10.41 -23.13
N PHE A 79 6.75 -9.13 -22.76
CA PHE A 79 7.90 -8.35 -22.34
C PHE A 79 8.61 -8.97 -21.14
N LEU A 80 7.85 -9.32 -20.07
CA LEU A 80 8.43 -9.95 -18.89
C LEU A 80 9.08 -11.30 -19.21
N CYS A 81 8.45 -12.13 -20.04
CA CYS A 81 9.02 -13.40 -20.50
C CYS A 81 10.34 -13.20 -21.28
N ALA A 82 10.42 -12.19 -22.13
CA ALA A 82 11.65 -11.84 -22.85
C ALA A 82 12.75 -11.34 -21.89
N LEU A 83 12.39 -10.47 -20.94
CA LEU A 83 13.30 -9.94 -19.94
C LEU A 83 13.84 -11.03 -18.99
N VAL A 84 13.02 -12.01 -18.64
CA VAL A 84 13.44 -13.18 -17.86
C VAL A 84 14.48 -14.01 -18.62
N LYS A 85 14.29 -14.23 -19.91
CA LYS A 85 15.28 -14.93 -20.76
C LYS A 85 16.60 -14.17 -20.86
N GLU A 86 16.55 -12.85 -20.95
CA GLU A 86 17.72 -11.97 -21.01
C GLU A 86 18.48 -11.92 -19.68
N THR A 87 17.77 -11.63 -18.59
CA THR A 87 18.37 -11.31 -17.29
C THR A 87 18.64 -12.53 -16.41
N LYS A 88 17.97 -13.65 -16.70
CA LYS A 88 18.08 -14.94 -15.99
C LYS A 88 17.99 -14.76 -14.45
N PRO A 89 16.90 -14.22 -13.93
CA PRO A 89 16.72 -14.09 -12.49
C PRO A 89 16.53 -15.46 -11.85
N ASP A 90 16.88 -15.57 -10.58
CA ASP A 90 16.64 -16.78 -9.78
C ASP A 90 15.21 -16.86 -9.26
N LEU A 91 14.50 -15.70 -9.22
CA LEU A 91 13.13 -15.59 -8.69
C LEU A 91 12.44 -14.33 -9.21
N LEU A 92 11.13 -14.44 -9.44
CA LEU A 92 10.25 -13.31 -9.74
C LEU A 92 9.47 -12.89 -8.49
N HIS A 93 9.53 -11.61 -8.15
CA HIS A 93 8.70 -10.96 -7.13
C HIS A 93 7.75 -9.99 -7.83
N LEU A 94 6.51 -10.42 -8.00
CA LEU A 94 5.53 -9.75 -8.84
C LEU A 94 4.52 -8.99 -7.96
N ASN A 95 4.59 -7.68 -7.98
CA ASN A 95 3.66 -6.80 -7.25
C ASN A 95 2.31 -6.62 -7.96
N HIS A 96 2.09 -7.33 -9.06
CA HIS A 96 0.85 -7.36 -9.81
C HIS A 96 0.35 -8.81 -9.88
N LEU A 97 -0.80 -9.08 -9.28
CA LEU A 97 -1.36 -10.44 -9.18
C LEU A 97 -1.52 -11.10 -10.54
N CYS A 98 -1.92 -10.35 -11.57
CA CYS A 98 -2.20 -10.87 -12.91
C CYS A 98 -1.02 -11.64 -13.54
N TYR A 99 0.21 -11.32 -13.17
CA TYR A 99 1.40 -11.97 -13.74
C TYR A 99 1.84 -13.28 -13.05
N GLY A 100 1.07 -13.78 -12.09
CA GLY A 100 1.41 -15.04 -11.38
C GLY A 100 1.45 -16.28 -12.23
N ALA A 101 0.78 -16.27 -13.39
CA ALA A 101 0.74 -17.39 -14.35
C ALA A 101 1.71 -17.23 -15.55
N LEU A 102 2.73 -16.37 -15.45
CA LEU A 102 3.74 -16.24 -16.50
C LEU A 102 4.39 -17.58 -16.85
N SER A 103 4.44 -17.91 -18.13
CA SER A 103 5.05 -19.16 -18.62
C SER A 103 6.58 -19.06 -18.67
N VAL A 104 7.22 -19.14 -17.51
CA VAL A 104 8.67 -19.06 -17.36
C VAL A 104 9.18 -20.12 -16.38
N PRO A 105 10.38 -20.70 -16.58
CA PRO A 105 10.95 -21.73 -15.71
C PRO A 105 11.63 -21.10 -14.48
N VAL A 106 11.01 -20.09 -13.85
CA VAL A 106 11.55 -19.35 -12.71
C VAL A 106 10.48 -19.24 -11.65
N PRO A 107 10.78 -19.47 -10.36
CA PRO A 107 9.82 -19.34 -9.26
C PRO A 107 9.17 -17.97 -9.24
N ARG A 108 7.84 -17.93 -9.02
CA ARG A 108 7.02 -16.71 -9.02
C ARG A 108 6.33 -16.53 -7.68
N ILE A 109 6.67 -15.42 -7.03
CA ILE A 109 5.94 -14.95 -5.85
C ILE A 109 5.11 -13.75 -6.30
N VAL A 110 3.81 -13.76 -6.04
CA VAL A 110 2.94 -12.61 -6.28
C VAL A 110 2.53 -11.96 -4.95
N VAL A 111 2.44 -10.63 -4.96
CA VAL A 111 2.06 -9.86 -3.76
C VAL A 111 0.72 -9.16 -3.98
N ALA A 112 -0.23 -9.48 -3.12
CA ALA A 112 -1.58 -8.93 -3.12
C ALA A 112 -1.63 -7.64 -2.30
N HIS A 113 -1.14 -6.53 -2.85
CA HIS A 113 -1.22 -5.21 -2.18
C HIS A 113 -2.65 -4.68 -2.07
N GLY A 114 -3.51 -5.13 -2.94
CA GLY A 114 -4.92 -4.81 -3.08
C GLY A 114 -5.42 -5.33 -4.42
N ASP A 115 -6.71 -5.39 -4.62
CA ASP A 115 -7.33 -5.73 -5.90
C ASP A 115 -8.70 -5.05 -6.06
N MET A 116 -9.20 -5.03 -7.31
CA MET A 116 -10.41 -4.29 -7.66
C MET A 116 -11.69 -4.89 -7.08
N VAL A 117 -11.78 -6.20 -6.94
CA VAL A 117 -12.99 -6.86 -6.41
C VAL A 117 -13.11 -6.64 -4.91
N THR A 118 -12.02 -6.82 -4.17
CA THR A 118 -11.99 -6.60 -2.71
C THR A 118 -12.15 -5.10 -2.38
N TRP A 119 -11.54 -4.22 -3.18
CA TRP A 119 -11.73 -2.78 -3.09
C TRP A 119 -13.21 -2.40 -3.30
N TRP A 120 -13.84 -2.93 -4.36
CA TRP A 120 -15.24 -2.63 -4.67
C TRP A 120 -16.17 -3.05 -3.54
N ARG A 121 -15.98 -4.27 -3.02
CA ARG A 121 -16.78 -4.77 -1.89
C ARG A 121 -16.64 -3.89 -0.65
N ALA A 122 -15.41 -3.50 -0.31
CA ALA A 122 -15.16 -2.66 0.86
C ALA A 122 -15.75 -1.25 0.73
N VAL A 123 -15.71 -0.67 -0.48
CA VAL A 123 -16.21 0.68 -0.73
C VAL A 123 -17.71 0.73 -0.90
N HIS A 124 -18.30 -0.24 -1.61
CA HIS A 124 -19.70 -0.21 -2.00
C HIS A 124 -20.60 -1.19 -1.24
N GLY A 125 -20.03 -2.07 -0.40
CA GLY A 125 -20.79 -3.07 0.39
C GLY A 125 -21.49 -4.13 -0.45
N ARG A 126 -21.12 -4.29 -1.73
CA ARG A 126 -21.75 -5.22 -2.68
C ARG A 126 -20.77 -5.68 -3.74
N GLU A 127 -21.12 -6.75 -4.46
CA GLU A 127 -20.36 -7.21 -5.61
C GLU A 127 -20.35 -6.18 -6.74
N PRO A 128 -19.23 -6.06 -7.50
CA PRO A 128 -19.21 -5.28 -8.72
C PRO A 128 -20.17 -5.88 -9.76
N LYS A 129 -20.78 -5.02 -10.59
CA LYS A 129 -21.64 -5.49 -11.68
C LYS A 129 -20.82 -6.27 -12.70
N GLU A 130 -21.38 -7.40 -13.16
CA GLU A 130 -20.77 -8.21 -14.21
C GLU A 130 -20.55 -7.40 -15.50
N SER A 131 -19.35 -7.53 -16.04
CA SER A 131 -18.92 -6.96 -17.30
C SER A 131 -17.94 -7.90 -17.99
N ALA A 132 -17.63 -7.67 -19.26
CA ALA A 132 -16.62 -8.45 -19.98
C ALA A 132 -15.24 -8.32 -19.32
N TRP A 133 -14.88 -7.09 -18.95
CA TRP A 133 -13.64 -6.81 -18.23
C TRP A 133 -13.60 -7.52 -16.85
N LEU A 134 -14.66 -7.49 -16.05
CA LEU A 134 -14.66 -8.15 -14.75
C LEU A 134 -14.51 -9.67 -14.85
N LYS A 135 -15.14 -10.28 -15.87
CA LYS A 135 -14.99 -11.71 -16.14
C LYS A 135 -13.56 -12.07 -16.51
N TRP A 136 -12.94 -11.27 -17.40
CA TRP A 136 -11.55 -11.41 -17.77
C TRP A 136 -10.65 -11.23 -16.54
N TYR A 137 -10.84 -10.16 -15.76
CA TYR A 137 -10.05 -9.83 -14.57
C TYR A 137 -10.10 -10.98 -13.54
N ARG A 138 -11.30 -11.46 -13.18
CA ARG A 138 -11.47 -12.57 -12.24
C ARG A 138 -10.78 -13.85 -12.74
N LYS A 139 -10.96 -14.19 -14.01
CA LYS A 139 -10.32 -15.36 -14.62
C LYS A 139 -8.81 -15.26 -14.56
N THR A 140 -8.26 -14.12 -14.96
CA THR A 140 -6.81 -13.86 -14.98
C THR A 140 -6.21 -13.94 -13.59
N ILE A 141 -6.82 -13.26 -12.60
CA ILE A 141 -6.30 -13.28 -11.23
C ILE A 141 -6.45 -14.66 -10.58
N SER A 142 -7.58 -15.36 -10.78
CA SER A 142 -7.76 -16.73 -10.25
C SER A 142 -6.71 -17.69 -10.82
N HIS A 143 -6.45 -17.60 -12.12
CA HIS A 143 -5.40 -18.40 -12.74
C HIS A 143 -4.01 -18.05 -12.20
N ALA A 144 -3.71 -16.77 -12.07
CA ALA A 144 -2.43 -16.30 -11.52
C ALA A 144 -2.20 -16.72 -10.07
N VAL A 145 -3.24 -16.69 -9.24
CA VAL A 145 -3.18 -17.16 -7.85
C VAL A 145 -2.93 -18.67 -7.77
N ALA A 146 -3.57 -19.44 -8.65
CA ALA A 146 -3.42 -20.91 -8.69
C ALA A 146 -2.01 -21.34 -9.17
N GLU A 147 -1.42 -20.61 -10.12
CA GLU A 147 -0.14 -20.96 -10.76
C GLU A 147 1.09 -20.37 -10.05
N ALA A 148 0.91 -19.38 -9.18
CA ALA A 148 2.02 -18.78 -8.44
C ALA A 148 2.60 -19.78 -7.40
N ASP A 149 3.93 -19.83 -7.27
CA ASP A 149 4.62 -20.65 -6.28
C ASP A 149 4.36 -20.18 -4.85
N ALA A 150 4.05 -18.88 -4.68
CA ALA A 150 3.54 -18.32 -3.44
C ALA A 150 2.74 -17.04 -3.68
N VAL A 151 1.69 -16.84 -2.86
CA VAL A 151 0.94 -15.59 -2.76
C VAL A 151 1.22 -14.96 -1.40
N VAL A 152 1.62 -13.69 -1.41
CA VAL A 152 1.89 -12.92 -0.20
C VAL A 152 0.86 -11.80 -0.06
N ALA A 153 0.36 -11.59 1.15
CA ALA A 153 -0.50 -10.46 1.47
C ALA A 153 0.11 -9.61 2.60
N PRO A 154 -0.18 -8.30 2.67
CA PRO A 154 0.33 -7.43 3.74
C PRO A 154 -0.41 -7.61 5.08
N SER A 155 -1.53 -8.33 5.09
CA SER A 155 -2.34 -8.64 6.26
C SER A 155 -3.10 -9.95 6.07
N GLU A 156 -3.51 -10.60 7.17
CA GLU A 156 -4.36 -11.78 7.12
C GLU A 156 -5.73 -11.46 6.50
N TRP A 157 -6.25 -10.25 6.80
CA TRP A 157 -7.47 -9.77 6.18
C TRP A 157 -7.38 -9.79 4.66
N MET A 158 -6.29 -9.24 4.09
CA MET A 158 -6.10 -9.23 2.63
C MET A 158 -5.89 -10.63 2.07
N GLN A 159 -5.17 -11.49 2.76
CA GLN A 159 -5.00 -12.89 2.37
C GLN A 159 -6.33 -13.62 2.30
N CYS A 160 -7.18 -13.48 3.34
CA CYS A 160 -8.52 -14.05 3.35
C CYS A 160 -9.40 -13.48 2.22
N ALA A 161 -9.28 -12.17 1.95
CA ALA A 161 -10.03 -11.51 0.88
C ALA A 161 -9.66 -12.04 -0.51
N VAL A 162 -8.36 -12.23 -0.79
CA VAL A 162 -7.86 -12.86 -2.03
C VAL A 162 -8.34 -14.29 -2.15
N ARG A 163 -8.15 -15.09 -1.12
CA ARG A 163 -8.59 -16.50 -1.10
C ARG A 163 -10.09 -16.64 -1.37
N SER A 164 -10.91 -15.79 -0.76
CA SER A 164 -12.37 -15.82 -0.95
C SER A 164 -12.80 -15.38 -2.35
N SER A 165 -11.99 -14.53 -3.02
CA SER A 165 -12.32 -13.96 -4.33
C SER A 165 -11.81 -14.78 -5.51
N TYR A 166 -10.67 -15.45 -5.34
CA TYR A 166 -9.90 -16.04 -6.44
C TYR A 166 -9.47 -17.49 -6.19
N GLY A 167 -9.69 -18.03 -5.01
CA GLY A 167 -9.24 -19.36 -4.61
C GLY A 167 -7.96 -19.36 -3.79
N ALA A 168 -7.60 -20.52 -3.28
CA ALA A 168 -6.39 -20.73 -2.49
C ALA A 168 -5.17 -20.90 -3.39
N ALA A 169 -4.03 -20.34 -2.99
CA ALA A 169 -2.75 -20.60 -3.61
C ALA A 169 -2.07 -21.84 -3.00
N ALA A 170 -1.12 -22.43 -3.72
CA ALA A 170 -0.32 -23.55 -3.22
C ALA A 170 0.44 -23.20 -1.93
N ARG A 171 0.87 -21.96 -1.82
CA ARG A 171 1.50 -21.39 -0.62
C ARG A 171 1.00 -19.97 -0.39
N GLU A 172 0.62 -19.69 0.83
CA GLU A 172 0.18 -18.37 1.26
C GLU A 172 1.04 -17.88 2.44
N SER A 173 1.32 -16.59 2.46
CA SER A 173 2.13 -15.97 3.53
C SER A 173 1.67 -14.55 3.79
N VAL A 174 1.69 -14.14 5.05
CA VAL A 174 1.49 -12.74 5.44
C VAL A 174 2.85 -12.12 5.74
N ILE A 175 3.19 -11.07 4.98
CA ILE A 175 4.39 -10.26 5.22
C ILE A 175 3.96 -8.81 5.24
N HIS A 176 3.94 -8.24 6.44
CA HIS A 176 3.58 -6.84 6.62
C HIS A 176 4.53 -5.91 5.88
N HIS A 177 4.00 -4.81 5.35
CA HIS A 177 4.83 -3.74 4.82
C HIS A 177 5.70 -3.13 5.92
N GLY A 178 6.86 -2.64 5.53
CA GLY A 178 7.80 -2.00 6.43
C GLY A 178 8.36 -0.71 5.88
N ARG A 179 8.63 0.23 6.77
CA ARG A 179 9.34 1.48 6.46
C ARG A 179 10.65 1.54 7.22
N ASN A 180 11.64 2.20 6.65
CA ASN A 180 12.89 2.46 7.37
C ASN A 180 12.65 3.50 8.47
N PRO A 181 12.77 3.15 9.77
CA PRO A 181 12.49 4.07 10.87
C PRO A 181 13.40 5.30 10.91
N VAL A 182 14.60 5.21 10.34
CA VAL A 182 15.59 6.30 10.32
C VAL A 182 15.08 7.50 9.51
N LEU A 183 14.14 7.29 8.59
CA LEU A 183 13.56 8.35 7.77
C LEU A 183 12.59 9.27 8.53
N PHE A 184 12.15 8.87 9.74
CA PHE A 184 11.11 9.56 10.49
C PHE A 184 11.69 10.07 11.81
N ASN A 185 11.46 11.35 12.13
CA ASN A 185 11.95 11.95 13.37
C ASN A 185 10.83 11.97 14.46
N PRO A 186 10.90 11.10 15.47
CA PRO A 186 9.89 11.03 16.53
C PRO A 186 10.11 12.04 17.66
N TYR A 187 11.14 12.88 17.60
CA TYR A 187 11.56 13.74 18.70
C TYR A 187 11.21 15.23 18.50
N ILE A 188 10.65 15.59 17.33
CA ILE A 188 10.19 16.96 17.08
C ILE A 188 8.98 17.26 17.98
N GLN A 189 8.97 18.48 18.52
CA GLN A 189 7.83 18.97 19.28
C GLN A 189 6.56 18.94 18.45
N LYS A 190 5.52 18.30 18.98
CA LYS A 190 4.24 18.13 18.30
C LYS A 190 3.39 19.38 18.37
N GLU A 191 2.81 19.76 17.23
CA GLU A 191 1.74 20.74 17.12
C GLU A 191 0.40 20.02 17.42
N ASP A 192 -0.50 20.68 18.13
CA ASP A 192 -1.82 20.12 18.42
C ASP A 192 -2.70 20.17 17.15
N SER A 193 -2.49 19.21 16.28
CA SER A 193 -3.10 19.13 14.95
C SER A 193 -3.29 17.68 14.51
N VAL A 194 -4.20 17.49 13.56
CA VAL A 194 -4.47 16.21 12.88
C VAL A 194 -3.93 16.27 11.45
N LEU A 195 -3.19 15.25 11.06
CA LEU A 195 -2.80 15.01 9.67
C LEU A 195 -3.63 13.85 9.11
N ALA A 196 -4.11 13.97 7.88
CA ALA A 196 -4.69 12.87 7.10
C ALA A 196 -4.08 12.87 5.71
N ILE A 197 -3.79 11.68 5.17
CA ILE A 197 -3.22 11.53 3.83
C ILE A 197 -4.11 10.61 3.01
N GLY A 198 -4.57 11.13 1.88
CA GLY A 198 -5.39 10.40 0.93
C GLY A 198 -5.88 11.32 -0.17
N ARG A 199 -6.10 10.75 -1.35
CA ARG A 199 -6.71 11.49 -2.45
C ARG A 199 -8.13 11.88 -2.08
N LEU A 200 -8.47 13.16 -2.28
CA LEU A 200 -9.78 13.71 -1.90
C LEU A 200 -10.94 13.03 -2.60
N VAL A 201 -10.73 12.68 -3.87
CA VAL A 201 -11.74 12.04 -4.73
C VAL A 201 -11.76 10.50 -4.60
N ASP A 202 -10.90 9.91 -3.78
CA ASP A 202 -10.86 8.45 -3.59
C ASP A 202 -11.88 8.02 -2.54
N PRO A 203 -12.97 7.34 -2.92
CA PRO A 203 -14.00 6.92 -1.99
C PRO A 203 -13.49 5.89 -0.97
N ALA A 204 -12.39 5.19 -1.28
CA ALA A 204 -11.75 4.27 -0.35
C ALA A 204 -10.97 4.99 0.74
N LYS A 205 -10.37 6.14 0.47
CA LYS A 205 -9.62 6.94 1.46
C LYS A 205 -10.52 7.77 2.37
N GLN A 206 -11.67 8.22 1.88
CA GLN A 206 -12.74 8.87 2.62
C GLN A 206 -12.28 10.02 3.56
N VAL A 207 -11.23 10.74 3.17
CA VAL A 207 -10.71 11.87 3.98
C VAL A 207 -11.70 13.01 4.12
N SER A 208 -12.74 13.08 3.27
CA SER A 208 -13.86 14.02 3.36
C SER A 208 -14.64 13.92 4.67
N LEU A 209 -14.60 12.81 5.41
CA LEU A 209 -15.24 12.72 6.74
C LEU A 209 -14.75 13.81 7.69
N LEU A 210 -13.49 14.23 7.58
CA LEU A 210 -12.92 15.28 8.41
C LEU A 210 -13.51 16.67 8.14
N THR A 211 -14.15 16.88 6.98
CA THR A 211 -14.76 18.16 6.60
C THR A 211 -16.25 18.27 6.95
N LEU A 212 -16.87 17.14 7.35
CA LEU A 212 -18.31 17.09 7.62
C LEU A 212 -18.68 17.62 9.01
N GLN A 213 -17.71 17.69 9.94
CA GLN A 213 -17.90 18.19 11.29
C GLN A 213 -16.82 19.20 11.64
N LYS A 214 -17.18 20.17 12.50
CA LYS A 214 -16.22 21.13 13.04
C LYS A 214 -15.18 20.41 13.90
N GLN A 215 -13.92 20.63 13.61
CA GLN A 215 -12.82 20.02 14.35
C GLN A 215 -12.37 20.93 15.52
N THR A 216 -11.95 20.30 16.62
CA THR A 216 -11.49 21.03 17.82
C THR A 216 -10.05 21.54 17.70
N VAL A 217 -9.30 21.00 16.75
CA VAL A 217 -7.91 21.37 16.43
C VAL A 217 -7.72 21.50 14.92
N PRO A 218 -6.69 22.20 14.44
CA PRO A 218 -6.39 22.28 13.02
C PRO A 218 -6.20 20.90 12.39
N VAL A 219 -6.80 20.70 11.21
CA VAL A 219 -6.65 19.47 10.41
C VAL A 219 -5.99 19.81 9.09
N CYS A 220 -4.99 19.03 8.72
CA CYS A 220 -4.31 19.12 7.43
C CYS A 220 -4.60 17.83 6.63
N ILE A 221 -5.31 17.94 5.51
CA ILE A 221 -5.51 16.86 4.56
C ILE A 221 -4.53 17.04 3.41
N VAL A 222 -3.78 15.97 3.08
CA VAL A 222 -2.80 15.97 2.00
C VAL A 222 -3.17 14.90 0.98
N GLY A 223 -3.23 15.30 -0.29
CA GLY A 223 -3.48 14.39 -1.42
C GLY A 223 -3.71 15.12 -2.72
N ALA A 224 -3.55 14.42 -3.84
CA ALA A 224 -3.85 14.97 -5.14
C ALA A 224 -5.35 15.24 -5.28
N GLU A 225 -5.68 16.37 -5.91
CA GLU A 225 -7.07 16.77 -6.18
C GLU A 225 -7.64 16.06 -7.42
N ASN A 226 -6.78 15.64 -8.34
CA ASN A 226 -7.18 15.07 -9.61
C ASN A 226 -7.52 13.58 -9.49
N ALA A 227 -8.49 13.18 -10.30
CA ALA A 227 -8.86 11.78 -10.48
C ALA A 227 -7.69 11.01 -11.10
N ASP A 228 -7.40 9.85 -10.54
CA ASP A 228 -6.53 8.86 -11.17
C ASP A 228 -7.12 8.37 -12.49
N HIS A 229 -6.27 7.70 -13.30
CA HIS A 229 -6.66 6.93 -14.49
C HIS A 229 -7.57 5.72 -14.20
N ARG A 230 -8.33 5.74 -13.09
CA ARG A 230 -9.35 4.74 -12.81
C ARG A 230 -10.54 4.94 -13.74
N PRO A 231 -11.20 3.86 -14.19
CA PRO A 231 -12.42 3.98 -14.99
C PRO A 231 -13.42 4.94 -14.33
N GLN A 232 -13.95 5.91 -15.07
CA GLN A 232 -14.89 6.91 -14.56
C GLN A 232 -16.10 6.26 -13.85
N ALA A 233 -16.50 5.06 -14.26
CA ALA A 233 -17.55 4.28 -13.62
C ALA A 233 -17.24 3.91 -12.16
N LEU A 234 -15.97 3.83 -11.76
CA LEU A 234 -15.52 3.52 -10.40
C LEU A 234 -15.38 4.76 -9.51
N MET A 235 -15.37 5.96 -10.11
CA MET A 235 -15.13 7.24 -9.44
C MET A 235 -16.41 7.97 -8.99
N ARG A 236 -17.60 7.55 -9.45
CA ARG A 236 -18.85 8.21 -9.08
C ARG A 236 -19.27 7.85 -7.67
N THR A 237 -18.72 8.55 -6.71
CA THR A 237 -19.32 8.75 -5.38
C THR A 237 -19.39 10.25 -5.16
N ASP A 238 -20.57 10.72 -4.74
CA ASP A 238 -20.78 12.11 -4.34
C ASP A 238 -19.95 12.39 -3.09
N VAL A 239 -18.69 12.81 -3.28
CA VAL A 239 -17.83 13.26 -2.18
C VAL A 239 -18.35 14.64 -1.79
N LYS A 240 -19.08 14.71 -0.67
CA LYS A 240 -19.53 15.98 -0.10
C LYS A 240 -18.38 16.63 0.63
N PHE A 241 -18.01 17.82 0.20
CA PHE A 241 -17.16 18.74 0.97
C PHE A 241 -18.06 19.79 1.61
N SER A 242 -17.80 20.13 2.87
CA SER A 242 -18.41 21.28 3.50
C SER A 242 -17.53 22.50 3.25
N ASP A 243 -18.06 23.52 2.60
CA ASP A 243 -17.39 24.83 2.42
C ASP A 243 -17.37 25.68 3.70
N GLY A 244 -17.83 25.12 4.82
CA GLY A 244 -17.90 25.77 6.12
C GLY A 244 -16.54 25.84 6.81
N ASN A 245 -16.36 26.82 7.70
CA ASN A 245 -15.15 27.05 8.53
C ASN A 245 -14.96 25.91 9.54
N THR A 246 -14.51 24.75 9.06
CA THR A 246 -14.34 23.51 9.85
C THR A 246 -12.94 23.40 10.50
N GLY A 247 -12.04 24.37 10.26
CA GLY A 247 -10.64 24.28 10.70
C GLY A 247 -9.80 23.28 9.89
N VAL A 248 -10.27 22.89 8.70
CA VAL A 248 -9.61 21.93 7.80
C VAL A 248 -8.91 22.66 6.66
N ALA A 249 -7.63 22.42 6.50
CA ALA A 249 -6.82 22.87 5.38
C ALA A 249 -6.51 21.69 4.44
N VAL A 250 -6.75 21.88 3.14
CA VAL A 250 -6.42 20.90 2.11
C VAL A 250 -5.14 21.32 1.42
N ARG A 251 -4.19 20.42 1.29
CA ARG A 251 -2.94 20.60 0.54
C ARG A 251 -2.87 19.57 -0.57
N GLY A 252 -2.47 20.00 -1.75
CA GLY A 252 -2.20 19.11 -2.89
C GLY A 252 -1.14 18.04 -2.59
N ALA A 253 -0.72 17.32 -3.62
CA ALA A 253 0.36 16.34 -3.51
C ALA A 253 1.62 16.98 -2.92
N GLN A 254 2.29 16.26 -2.04
CA GLN A 254 3.50 16.68 -1.33
C GLN A 254 4.64 15.73 -1.65
N THR A 255 5.86 16.24 -1.68
CA THR A 255 7.06 15.41 -1.77
C THR A 255 7.24 14.56 -0.50
N GLU A 256 8.01 13.50 -0.59
CA GLU A 256 8.27 12.63 0.58
C GLU A 256 8.93 13.39 1.74
N SER A 257 9.82 14.34 1.45
CA SER A 257 10.45 15.19 2.47
C SER A 257 9.44 16.10 3.17
N GLN A 258 8.51 16.68 2.41
CA GLN A 258 7.41 17.49 2.96
C GLN A 258 6.45 16.64 3.80
N LEU A 259 6.11 15.44 3.33
CA LEU A 259 5.28 14.50 4.10
C LEU A 259 5.94 14.12 5.43
N ARG A 260 7.24 13.79 5.41
CA ARG A 260 7.99 13.48 6.64
C ARG A 260 7.99 14.64 7.63
N LEU A 261 8.08 15.87 7.16
CA LEU A 261 7.97 17.06 8.01
C LEU A 261 6.56 17.20 8.61
N LEU A 262 5.51 16.99 7.81
CA LEU A 262 4.12 17.03 8.29
C LEU A 262 3.86 15.96 9.35
N TYR A 263 4.27 14.71 9.12
CA TYR A 263 4.18 13.65 10.11
C TYR A 263 4.92 13.99 11.40
N SER A 264 6.13 14.56 11.31
CA SER A 264 6.92 14.89 12.49
C SER A 264 6.26 15.93 13.36
N LYS A 265 5.53 16.89 12.76
CA LYS A 265 4.85 17.98 13.46
C LYS A 265 3.47 17.60 14.02
N ALA A 266 2.66 16.84 13.29
CA ALA A 266 1.31 16.50 13.69
C ALA A 266 1.30 15.63 14.96
N ALA A 267 0.44 15.97 15.94
CA ALA A 267 0.25 15.17 17.15
C ALA A 267 -0.62 13.93 16.89
N MET A 268 -1.54 14.02 15.94
CA MET A 268 -2.51 12.98 15.63
C MET A 268 -2.52 12.69 14.12
N TYR A 269 -2.84 11.46 13.76
CA TYR A 269 -3.06 11.04 12.37
C TYR A 269 -4.43 10.38 12.25
N ALA A 270 -5.25 10.85 11.31
CA ALA A 270 -6.55 10.26 11.02
C ALA A 270 -6.48 9.36 9.78
N GLY A 271 -6.66 8.05 10.00
CA GLY A 271 -6.79 7.05 8.95
C GLY A 271 -8.26 6.72 8.69
N THR A 272 -8.86 7.40 7.72
CA THR A 272 -10.31 7.36 7.44
C THR A 272 -10.71 6.30 6.41
N ALA A 273 -9.75 5.54 5.89
CA ALA A 273 -9.95 4.62 4.78
C ALA A 273 -10.97 3.51 5.10
N ARG A 274 -11.83 3.19 4.12
CA ARG A 274 -12.72 2.01 4.10
C ARG A 274 -11.99 0.75 3.63
N TYR A 275 -10.95 0.94 2.85
CA TYR A 275 -10.11 -0.11 2.29
C TYR A 275 -8.64 0.26 2.48
N GLU A 276 -7.96 -0.48 3.32
CA GLU A 276 -6.55 -0.24 3.65
C GLU A 276 -5.85 -1.56 4.03
N PRO A 277 -5.37 -2.34 3.05
CA PRO A 277 -4.77 -3.65 3.31
C PRO A 277 -3.46 -3.62 4.10
N SER A 278 -2.69 -2.53 4.03
CA SER A 278 -1.31 -2.47 4.54
C SER A 278 -1.02 -1.35 5.56
N GLY A 279 -1.75 -0.24 5.48
CA GLY A 279 -1.59 0.87 6.41
C GLY A 279 -0.29 1.66 6.31
N MET A 280 0.32 1.80 5.13
CA MET A 280 1.64 2.46 4.96
C MET A 280 1.70 3.87 5.56
N THR A 281 0.72 4.72 5.30
CA THR A 281 0.68 6.10 5.83
C THR A 281 0.54 6.12 7.35
N MET A 282 -0.14 5.13 7.93
CA MET A 282 -0.27 4.96 9.38
C MET A 282 1.06 4.49 9.99
N ILE A 283 1.82 3.63 9.28
CA ILE A 283 3.16 3.22 9.71
C ILE A 283 4.08 4.45 9.78
N GLU A 284 4.06 5.31 8.77
CA GLU A 284 4.85 6.55 8.70
C GLU A 284 4.48 7.52 9.83
N ALA A 285 3.16 7.70 10.08
CA ALA A 285 2.65 8.50 11.18
C ALA A 285 3.07 7.95 12.54
N ALA A 286 2.97 6.64 12.74
CA ALA A 286 3.38 5.98 13.98
C ALA A 286 4.89 6.08 14.23
N LEU A 287 5.73 5.88 13.19
CA LEU A 287 7.18 6.08 13.28
C LEU A 287 7.56 7.53 13.61
N SER A 288 6.69 8.48 13.28
CA SER A 288 6.82 9.89 13.65
C SER A 288 6.20 10.23 15.02
N ARG A 289 5.68 9.24 15.77
CA ARG A 289 4.94 9.42 17.04
C ARG A 289 3.66 10.26 16.94
N CYS A 290 2.88 10.07 15.90
CA CYS A 290 1.48 10.52 15.90
C CYS A 290 0.60 9.52 16.65
N ALA A 291 -0.38 10.00 17.41
CA ALA A 291 -1.46 9.15 17.93
C ALA A 291 -2.39 8.81 16.76
N LEU A 292 -2.73 7.54 16.58
CA LEU A 292 -3.54 7.07 15.45
C LEU A 292 -5.03 7.09 15.82
N ILE A 293 -5.84 7.72 14.97
CA ILE A 293 -7.32 7.70 14.99
C ILE A 293 -7.75 6.99 13.71
N LEU A 294 -8.30 5.79 13.80
CA LEU A 294 -8.51 4.93 12.66
C LEU A 294 -9.97 4.53 12.48
N ASN A 295 -10.38 4.38 11.22
CA ASN A 295 -11.67 3.80 10.88
C ASN A 295 -11.73 2.36 11.42
N ASP A 296 -12.85 1.99 12.05
CA ASP A 296 -13.04 0.68 12.65
C ASP A 296 -13.34 -0.39 11.60
N ILE A 297 -12.30 -0.78 10.85
CA ILE A 297 -12.38 -1.84 9.83
C ILE A 297 -11.45 -3.01 10.22
N PRO A 298 -11.80 -4.25 9.82
CA PRO A 298 -11.07 -5.46 10.22
C PRO A 298 -9.56 -5.40 9.96
N ALA A 299 -9.13 -4.93 8.79
CA ALA A 299 -7.72 -4.83 8.44
C ALA A 299 -6.95 -3.89 9.38
N LEU A 300 -7.51 -2.72 9.73
CA LEU A 300 -6.86 -1.78 10.64
C LEU A 300 -6.86 -2.29 12.08
N ARG A 301 -7.91 -3.02 12.50
CA ARG A 301 -7.93 -3.71 13.80
C ARG A 301 -6.86 -4.77 13.90
N GLU A 302 -6.66 -5.56 12.86
CA GLU A 302 -5.58 -6.56 12.79
C GLU A 302 -4.20 -5.89 12.90
N ILE A 303 -3.96 -4.88 12.06
CA ILE A 303 -2.65 -4.22 11.96
C ILE A 303 -2.32 -3.46 13.26
N TRP A 304 -3.24 -2.70 13.83
CA TRP A 304 -2.95 -1.78 14.92
C TRP A 304 -3.43 -2.23 16.30
N GLY A 305 -4.42 -3.12 16.41
CA GLY A 305 -4.90 -3.68 17.67
C GLY A 305 -5.22 -2.59 18.71
N GLN A 306 -4.55 -2.65 19.85
CA GLN A 306 -4.70 -1.70 20.95
C GLN A 306 -3.81 -0.42 20.83
N ALA A 307 -3.12 -0.26 19.70
CA ALA A 307 -2.20 0.85 19.47
C ALA A 307 -2.86 2.08 18.81
N ALA A 308 -4.17 2.03 18.55
CA ALA A 308 -4.94 3.11 17.94
C ALA A 308 -6.26 3.35 18.66
N VAL A 309 -6.80 4.54 18.51
CA VAL A 309 -8.19 4.87 18.83
C VAL A 309 -9.03 4.63 17.59
N TYR A 310 -10.17 3.99 17.73
CA TYR A 310 -11.04 3.67 16.59
C TYR A 310 -12.33 4.48 16.67
N PHE A 311 -12.72 5.05 15.54
CA PHE A 311 -14.03 5.67 15.39
C PHE A 311 -14.98 4.75 14.62
N ARG A 312 -16.30 4.88 14.86
CA ARG A 312 -17.30 4.06 14.16
C ARG A 312 -17.20 4.20 12.65
N THR A 313 -17.29 3.09 11.95
CA THR A 313 -17.12 3.03 10.49
C THR A 313 -17.99 4.05 9.76
N ASN A 314 -17.34 4.89 8.97
CA ASN A 314 -17.96 5.93 8.12
C ASN A 314 -18.73 7.01 8.90
N ASP A 315 -18.46 7.23 10.15
CA ASP A 315 -19.17 8.13 11.05
C ASP A 315 -18.32 9.38 11.37
N ALA A 316 -18.70 10.52 10.79
CA ALA A 316 -18.00 11.79 10.97
C ALA A 316 -18.10 12.33 12.42
N ASP A 317 -19.24 12.09 13.11
CA ASP A 317 -19.43 12.52 14.49
C ASP A 317 -18.51 11.74 15.42
N SER A 318 -18.42 10.42 15.23
CA SER A 318 -17.52 9.56 15.98
C SER A 318 -16.05 9.89 15.72
N LEU A 319 -15.68 10.29 14.50
CA LEU A 319 -14.34 10.76 14.17
C LEU A 319 -14.02 12.08 14.88
N ALA A 320 -14.92 13.07 14.81
CA ALA A 320 -14.73 14.35 15.46
C ALA A 320 -14.64 14.20 17.01
N GLU A 321 -15.43 13.30 17.58
CA GLU A 321 -15.36 12.96 19.01
C GLU A 321 -14.03 12.31 19.40
N ALA A 322 -13.50 11.38 18.60
CA ALA A 322 -12.19 10.78 18.82
C ALA A 322 -11.06 11.84 18.79
N VAL A 323 -11.14 12.79 17.84
CA VAL A 323 -10.23 13.94 17.76
C VAL A 323 -10.35 14.79 19.03
N ARG A 324 -11.58 15.12 19.46
CA ARG A 324 -11.85 15.93 20.65
C ARG A 324 -11.28 15.28 21.92
N ILE A 325 -11.49 13.98 22.10
CA ILE A 325 -10.98 13.23 23.26
C ILE A 325 -9.45 13.29 23.29
N LEU A 326 -8.77 12.97 22.19
CA LEU A 326 -7.31 12.94 22.16
C LEU A 326 -6.68 14.33 22.20
N SER A 327 -7.36 15.37 21.71
CA SER A 327 -6.87 16.76 21.86
C SER A 327 -7.02 17.28 23.29
N GLY A 328 -8.07 16.84 24.00
CA GLY A 328 -8.33 17.23 25.40
C GLY A 328 -7.51 16.48 26.45
N ASP A 329 -7.04 15.25 26.13
CA ASP A 329 -6.24 14.43 27.06
C ASP A 329 -4.84 14.15 26.50
N LEU A 330 -3.89 15.02 26.89
CA LEU A 330 -2.50 14.93 26.46
C LEU A 330 -1.83 13.61 26.89
N GLN A 331 -2.17 13.08 28.08
CA GLN A 331 -1.58 11.85 28.59
C GLN A 331 -2.07 10.63 27.79
N MET A 332 -3.37 10.56 27.56
CA MET A 332 -3.98 9.53 26.72
C MET A 332 -3.39 9.56 25.31
N ARG A 333 -3.30 10.74 24.68
CA ARG A 333 -2.70 10.94 23.37
C ARG A 333 -1.25 10.44 23.32
N ARG A 334 -0.42 10.80 24.29
CA ARG A 334 0.97 10.33 24.39
C ARG A 334 1.06 8.81 24.54
N ASN A 335 0.16 8.21 25.30
CA ASN A 335 0.12 6.77 25.50
C ASN A 335 -0.17 6.04 24.18
N PHE A 336 -1.17 6.49 23.41
CA PHE A 336 -1.47 5.91 22.09
C PHE A 336 -0.35 6.16 21.08
N ALA A 337 0.25 7.35 21.04
CA ALA A 337 1.39 7.65 20.19
C ALA A 337 2.59 6.72 20.46
N ASN A 338 2.89 6.47 21.75
CA ASN A 338 3.98 5.58 22.13
C ASN A 338 3.68 4.12 21.78
N ARG A 339 2.46 3.62 22.01
CA ARG A 339 2.06 2.26 21.60
C ARG A 339 2.16 2.08 20.08
N ALA A 340 1.66 3.03 19.29
CA ALA A 340 1.75 3.00 17.86
C ALA A 340 3.22 3.02 17.37
N PHE A 341 4.06 3.88 17.95
CA PHE A 341 5.47 3.97 17.64
C PHE A 341 6.23 2.66 17.93
N GLN A 342 6.02 2.06 19.09
CA GLN A 342 6.65 0.78 19.46
C GLN A 342 6.22 -0.32 18.47
N ARG A 343 4.91 -0.45 18.24
CA ARG A 343 4.37 -1.44 17.30
C ARG A 343 4.93 -1.27 15.88
N ALA A 344 5.01 -0.03 15.39
CA ALA A 344 5.57 0.24 14.06
C ALA A 344 7.05 -0.17 13.97
N ARG A 345 7.86 0.13 14.98
CA ARG A 345 9.27 -0.26 15.03
C ARG A 345 9.48 -1.75 15.11
N GLU A 346 8.66 -2.46 15.84
CA GLU A 346 8.79 -3.90 16.06
C GLU A 346 8.24 -4.71 14.89
N CYS A 347 7.06 -4.34 14.37
CA CYS A 347 6.33 -5.15 13.40
C CYS A 347 6.48 -4.66 11.96
N PHE A 348 6.62 -3.34 11.74
CA PHE A 348 6.48 -2.71 10.42
C PHE A 348 7.74 -1.99 9.96
N ASN A 349 8.92 -2.53 10.28
CA ASN A 349 10.18 -2.00 9.80
C ASN A 349 10.67 -2.72 8.54
N ALA A 350 11.39 -1.99 7.67
CA ALA A 350 11.87 -2.48 6.38
C ALA A 350 12.84 -3.68 6.51
N HIS A 351 13.65 -3.75 7.58
CA HIS A 351 14.58 -4.86 7.79
C HIS A 351 13.81 -6.17 8.01
N ARG A 352 12.81 -6.16 8.92
CA ARG A 352 11.96 -7.33 9.19
C ARG A 352 11.21 -7.79 7.94
N MET A 353 10.64 -6.84 7.19
CA MET A 353 9.97 -7.13 5.92
C MET A 353 10.93 -7.84 4.96
N THR A 354 12.12 -7.28 4.75
CA THR A 354 13.14 -7.85 3.85
C THR A 354 13.59 -9.25 4.32
N ASP A 355 13.83 -9.45 5.61
CA ASP A 355 14.24 -10.74 6.15
C ASP A 355 13.17 -11.82 5.96
N ASN A 356 11.90 -11.47 6.14
CA ASN A 356 10.76 -12.37 5.90
C ASN A 356 10.69 -12.76 4.41
N TYR A 357 10.88 -11.81 3.48
CA TYR A 357 10.93 -12.11 2.05
C TYR A 357 12.12 -13.00 1.69
N ILE A 358 13.29 -12.75 2.24
CA ILE A 358 14.48 -13.61 2.00
C ILE A 358 14.22 -15.06 2.46
N GLN A 359 13.59 -15.25 3.61
CA GLN A 359 13.22 -16.57 4.09
C GLN A 359 12.22 -17.25 3.13
N LEU A 360 11.23 -16.53 2.63
CA LEU A 360 10.27 -17.04 1.66
C LEU A 360 10.96 -17.37 0.33
N TYR A 361 11.83 -16.49 -0.19
CA TYR A 361 12.57 -16.72 -1.43
C TYR A 361 13.40 -18.00 -1.37
N ARG A 362 14.11 -18.22 -0.28
CA ARG A 362 14.88 -19.46 -0.07
C ARG A 362 14.01 -20.70 -0.06
N LYS A 363 12.83 -20.64 0.59
CA LYS A 363 11.88 -21.76 0.62
C LYS A 363 11.32 -22.09 -0.75
N VAL A 364 10.98 -21.08 -1.55
CA VAL A 364 10.41 -21.25 -2.89
C VAL A 364 11.48 -21.74 -3.87
N ALA A 365 12.67 -21.14 -3.88
CA ALA A 365 13.77 -21.54 -4.76
C ALA A 365 14.29 -22.97 -4.49
N SER A 366 14.35 -23.40 -3.21
CA SER A 366 14.81 -24.76 -2.87
C SER A 366 13.86 -25.86 -3.37
N GLN A 367 12.58 -25.61 -3.48
CA GLN A 367 11.61 -26.61 -3.92
C GLN A 367 11.65 -26.89 -5.42
N GLN A 368 11.97 -25.89 -6.25
CA GLN A 368 12.17 -26.12 -7.70
C GLN A 368 13.44 -26.93 -7.98
N ALA A 369 14.48 -26.77 -7.17
CA ALA A 369 15.71 -27.57 -7.31
C ALA A 369 15.50 -29.07 -7.02
N TRP A 370 14.40 -29.46 -6.32
CA TRP A 370 14.04 -30.86 -6.07
C TRP A 370 13.03 -31.43 -7.09
N ALA A 371 12.37 -30.55 -7.83
CA ALA A 371 11.37 -30.93 -8.84
C ALA A 371 11.92 -30.99 -10.27
N ALA A 372 13.14 -30.52 -10.50
CA ALA A 372 13.91 -30.57 -11.75
C ALA A 372 14.93 -31.69 -11.75
#